data_ac826d63f00097d29e00412b68656cd5
#
_entry.id   ac826d63f00097d29e00412b68656cd5
#
_cell.length_a   1.000
_cell.length_b   1.000
_cell.length_c   1.000
_cell.angle_alpha   90.00
_cell.angle_beta   90.00
_cell.angle_gamma   90.00
#
_symmetry.space_group_name_H-M   'P 1'
#
loop_
_entity.id
_entity.type
_entity.pdbx_description
1 polymer ?
#
loop_
_entity_poly.entity_id
_entity_poly.type
_entity_poly.pdbx_seq_one_letter_code
_entity_poly.pdbx_strand_id
1 'polypeptide(L)'
;MKEIVLIVGAGPGLSTSLARLCASNNMKVILAARNIDKLNDLKNEIKATSISCDSSNIESVKKLFQEVDKIGIPNLVIYNPSIRIKGPITELDPNKTQEAINVTCFGAFIVSQEAAKRMLKRKSGSIFFTGASAGVKGFPNSSVFAMGKFGLRGLAQSLARELHPQNIHIGHFVIDGAINDEPYGEYQTIHPDEIAKTYLQFHYQDKSAWAWEIELRTSVEKF
;
A
#
# COMPACT_ATOMS: atom_id res chain seq x y z
N MET A 1 -9.02 -2.32 -23.00
CA MET A 1 -8.13 -1.25 -22.48
C MET A 1 -7.16 -1.89 -21.51
N LYS A 2 -5.92 -1.37 -21.40
CA LYS A 2 -4.98 -1.86 -20.37
C LYS A 2 -5.49 -1.50 -18.99
N GLU A 3 -5.31 -2.39 -18.02
CA GLU A 3 -5.57 -2.09 -16.62
C GLU A 3 -4.64 -0.99 -16.12
N ILE A 4 -5.12 -0.21 -15.15
CA ILE A 4 -4.38 0.90 -14.55
C ILE A 4 -4.11 0.57 -13.09
N VAL A 5 -2.86 0.66 -12.66
CA VAL A 5 -2.47 0.58 -11.24
C VAL A 5 -1.97 1.92 -10.75
N LEU A 6 -2.46 2.36 -9.60
CA LEU A 6 -1.97 3.50 -8.85
C LEU A 6 -1.24 3.00 -7.60
N ILE A 7 0.05 3.29 -7.50
CA ILE A 7 0.87 2.98 -6.32
C ILE A 7 1.13 4.28 -5.56
N VAL A 8 0.50 4.43 -4.39
CA VAL A 8 0.72 5.57 -3.48
C VAL A 8 1.80 5.21 -2.48
N GLY A 9 2.74 6.12 -2.26
CA GLY A 9 3.96 5.89 -1.50
C GLY A 9 5.03 5.15 -2.30
N ALA A 10 5.13 5.49 -3.59
CA ALA A 10 6.14 4.91 -4.45
C ALA A 10 7.56 5.28 -4.00
N GLY A 11 8.46 4.30 -4.01
CA GLY A 11 9.84 4.42 -3.56
C GLY A 11 10.60 3.12 -3.78
N PRO A 12 11.85 3.03 -3.34
CA PRO A 12 12.66 1.81 -3.45
C PRO A 12 12.04 0.64 -2.67
N GLY A 13 12.46 -0.58 -2.98
CA GLY A 13 11.98 -1.81 -2.37
C GLY A 13 10.61 -2.23 -2.92
N LEU A 14 9.66 -2.57 -2.05
CA LEU A 14 8.38 -3.17 -2.44
C LEU A 14 7.62 -2.40 -3.52
N SER A 15 7.57 -1.05 -3.44
CA SER A 15 6.87 -0.27 -4.47
C SER A 15 7.51 -0.39 -5.85
N THR A 16 8.83 -0.50 -5.93
CA THR A 16 9.56 -0.73 -7.18
C THR A 16 9.24 -2.10 -7.76
N SER A 17 9.26 -3.15 -6.94
CA SER A 17 8.91 -4.51 -7.36
C SER A 17 7.46 -4.61 -7.85
N LEU A 18 6.52 -4.01 -7.11
CA LEU A 18 5.12 -3.91 -7.53
C LEU A 18 4.98 -3.20 -8.88
N ALA A 19 5.67 -2.07 -9.05
CA ALA A 19 5.60 -1.29 -10.28
C ALA A 19 6.13 -2.06 -11.50
N ARG A 20 7.29 -2.72 -11.35
CA ARG A 20 7.88 -3.56 -12.40
C ARG A 20 6.99 -4.75 -12.76
N LEU A 21 6.47 -5.44 -11.75
CA LEU A 21 5.60 -6.59 -11.96
C LEU A 21 4.29 -6.19 -12.65
N CYS A 22 3.65 -5.10 -12.23
CA CYS A 22 2.45 -4.60 -12.89
C CYS A 22 2.72 -4.18 -14.34
N ALA A 23 3.84 -3.51 -14.60
CA ALA A 23 4.24 -3.11 -15.95
C ALA A 23 4.50 -4.32 -16.86
N SER A 24 5.19 -5.36 -16.35
CA SER A 24 5.44 -6.61 -17.09
C SER A 24 4.15 -7.39 -17.39
N ASN A 25 3.11 -7.21 -16.56
CA ASN A 25 1.76 -7.73 -16.80
C ASN A 25 0.88 -6.77 -17.60
N ASN A 26 1.51 -5.89 -18.39
CA ASN A 26 0.83 -4.99 -19.35
C ASN A 26 -0.13 -3.98 -18.69
N MET A 27 0.02 -3.68 -17.40
CA MET A 27 -0.73 -2.63 -16.73
C MET A 27 -0.10 -1.25 -17.00
N LYS A 28 -0.91 -0.19 -17.01
CA LYS A 28 -0.45 1.19 -17.02
C LYS A 28 -0.16 1.62 -15.59
N VAL A 29 1.11 1.92 -15.28
CA VAL A 29 1.54 2.21 -13.91
C VAL A 29 1.55 3.70 -13.64
N ILE A 30 0.94 4.12 -12.54
CA ILE A 30 0.98 5.48 -12.00
C ILE A 30 1.66 5.40 -10.63
N LEU A 31 2.71 6.19 -10.45
CA LEU A 31 3.50 6.26 -9.22
C LEU A 31 3.22 7.58 -8.52
N ALA A 32 2.79 7.55 -7.27
CA ALA A 32 2.54 8.72 -6.47
C ALA A 32 3.48 8.79 -5.26
N ALA A 33 4.22 9.88 -5.11
CA ALA A 33 5.14 10.13 -4.00
C ALA A 33 5.31 11.64 -3.77
N ARG A 34 5.76 12.04 -2.58
CA ARG A 34 6.07 13.45 -2.28
C ARG A 34 7.19 14.00 -3.16
N ASN A 35 8.23 13.23 -3.35
CA ASN A 35 9.37 13.57 -4.24
C ASN A 35 9.41 12.59 -5.41
N ILE A 36 8.96 13.06 -6.57
CA ILE A 36 8.91 12.25 -7.81
C ILE A 36 10.24 12.17 -8.55
N ASP A 37 11.21 13.03 -8.24
CA ASP A 37 12.52 13.00 -8.91
C ASP A 37 13.27 11.70 -8.61
N LYS A 38 13.08 11.15 -7.40
CA LYS A 38 13.63 9.86 -6.99
C LYS A 38 13.05 8.66 -7.76
N LEU A 39 12.00 8.87 -8.54
CA LEU A 39 11.31 7.85 -9.33
C LEU A 39 11.69 7.89 -10.82
N ASN A 40 12.56 8.83 -11.25
CA ASN A 40 12.86 9.06 -12.67
C ASN A 40 13.40 7.82 -13.36
N ASP A 41 14.31 7.09 -12.74
CA ASP A 41 14.89 5.87 -13.33
C ASP A 41 13.81 4.80 -13.51
N LEU A 42 13.06 4.48 -12.47
CA LEU A 42 11.96 3.52 -12.52
C LEU A 42 10.87 3.96 -13.51
N LYS A 43 10.49 5.25 -13.46
CA LYS A 43 9.52 5.82 -14.40
C LYS A 43 9.92 5.60 -15.86
N ASN A 44 11.20 5.87 -16.19
CA ASN A 44 11.71 5.71 -17.54
C ASN A 44 11.82 4.23 -17.93
N GLU A 45 12.30 3.37 -17.02
CA GLU A 45 12.43 1.93 -17.22
C GLU A 45 11.10 1.29 -17.63
N ILE A 46 10.04 1.56 -16.88
CA ILE A 46 8.73 0.90 -17.08
C ILE A 46 7.71 1.79 -17.80
N LYS A 47 8.10 2.96 -18.29
CA LYS A 47 7.23 3.95 -18.95
C LYS A 47 6.02 4.34 -18.10
N ALA A 48 6.23 4.51 -16.78
CA ALA A 48 5.20 4.90 -15.84
C ALA A 48 4.91 6.41 -15.90
N THR A 49 3.77 6.82 -15.35
CA THR A 49 3.46 8.22 -15.03
C THR A 49 3.77 8.46 -13.56
N SER A 50 4.48 9.56 -13.22
CA SER A 50 4.71 9.96 -11.84
C SER A 50 3.93 11.22 -11.50
N ILE A 51 3.29 11.26 -10.33
CA ILE A 51 2.48 12.40 -9.85
C ILE A 51 2.89 12.71 -8.42
N SER A 52 3.18 13.98 -8.13
CA SER A 52 3.51 14.40 -6.76
C SER A 52 2.28 14.33 -5.87
N CYS A 53 2.42 13.70 -4.70
CA CYS A 53 1.33 13.57 -3.73
C CYS A 53 1.86 13.41 -2.30
N ASP A 54 1.37 14.24 -1.40
CA ASP A 54 1.40 13.98 0.03
C ASP A 54 0.11 13.25 0.42
N SER A 55 0.22 11.97 0.73
CA SER A 55 -0.91 11.12 1.07
C SER A 55 -1.62 11.50 2.38
N SER A 56 -0.96 12.26 3.27
CA SER A 56 -1.56 12.76 4.50
C SER A 56 -2.38 14.06 4.32
N ASN A 57 -2.31 14.67 3.13
CA ASN A 57 -2.99 15.92 2.82
C ASN A 57 -4.19 15.69 1.90
N ILE A 58 -5.38 16.06 2.36
CA ILE A 58 -6.65 15.84 1.65
C ILE A 58 -6.64 16.46 0.25
N GLU A 59 -6.20 17.73 0.13
CA GLU A 59 -6.23 18.45 -1.15
C GLU A 59 -5.17 17.88 -2.11
N SER A 60 -4.03 17.43 -1.60
CA SER A 60 -3.01 16.75 -2.40
C SER A 60 -3.54 15.44 -2.99
N VAL A 61 -4.26 14.64 -2.19
CA VAL A 61 -4.87 13.39 -2.66
C VAL A 61 -6.00 13.66 -3.67
N LYS A 62 -6.85 14.67 -3.44
CA LYS A 62 -7.86 15.06 -4.44
C LYS A 62 -7.22 15.45 -5.78
N LYS A 63 -6.16 16.26 -5.75
CA LYS A 63 -5.41 16.63 -6.96
C LYS A 63 -4.79 15.41 -7.65
N LEU A 64 -4.20 14.48 -6.89
CA LEU A 64 -3.70 13.23 -7.43
C LEU A 64 -4.80 12.53 -8.24
N PHE A 65 -5.98 12.33 -7.68
CA PHE A 65 -7.05 11.61 -8.36
C PHE A 65 -7.64 12.40 -9.54
N GLN A 66 -7.61 13.74 -9.53
CA GLN A 66 -7.95 14.55 -10.70
C GLN A 66 -6.99 14.32 -11.87
N GLU A 67 -5.67 14.19 -11.61
CA GLU A 67 -4.70 13.84 -12.64
C GLU A 67 -4.84 12.39 -13.10
N VAL A 68 -5.12 11.46 -12.19
CA VAL A 68 -5.39 10.06 -12.51
C VAL A 68 -6.63 9.93 -13.39
N ASP A 69 -7.68 10.69 -13.16
CA ASP A 69 -8.92 10.67 -13.95
C ASP A 69 -8.69 11.01 -15.43
N LYS A 70 -7.67 11.81 -15.75
CA LYS A 70 -7.27 12.11 -17.15
C LYS A 70 -6.69 10.88 -17.85
N ILE A 71 -6.20 9.91 -17.09
CA ILE A 71 -5.62 8.65 -17.58
C ILE A 71 -6.68 7.54 -17.62
N GLY A 72 -7.54 7.50 -16.60
CA GLY A 72 -8.63 6.54 -16.44
C GLY A 72 -8.84 6.13 -14.99
N ILE A 73 -9.91 5.39 -14.73
CA ILE A 73 -10.20 4.86 -13.38
C ILE A 73 -9.24 3.70 -13.08
N PRO A 74 -8.44 3.75 -11.99
CA PRO A 74 -7.55 2.65 -11.62
C PRO A 74 -8.31 1.33 -11.40
N ASN A 75 -7.74 0.23 -11.89
CA ASN A 75 -8.19 -1.12 -11.60
C ASN A 75 -7.67 -1.59 -10.24
N LEU A 76 -6.46 -1.14 -9.91
CA LEU A 76 -5.78 -1.46 -8.66
C LEU A 76 -5.21 -0.17 -8.04
N VAL A 77 -5.50 0.06 -6.77
CA VAL A 77 -4.87 1.11 -5.96
C VAL A 77 -4.12 0.44 -4.82
N ILE A 78 -2.82 0.70 -4.69
CA ILE A 78 -1.97 0.17 -3.62
C ILE A 78 -1.55 1.32 -2.72
N TYR A 79 -1.87 1.23 -1.42
CA TYR A 79 -1.43 2.15 -0.39
C TYR A 79 -0.25 1.57 0.38
N ASN A 80 0.93 2.12 0.17
CA ASN A 80 2.17 1.65 0.78
C ASN A 80 2.83 2.62 1.78
N PRO A 81 2.41 3.92 1.94
CA PRO A 81 3.08 4.84 2.83
C PRO A 81 3.02 4.40 4.29
N SER A 82 4.12 4.63 5.00
CA SER A 82 4.20 4.37 6.43
C SER A 82 5.35 5.17 7.04
N ILE A 83 5.18 5.63 8.28
CA ILE A 83 6.24 6.21 9.10
C ILE A 83 6.42 5.32 10.33
N ARG A 84 7.67 4.92 10.58
CA ARG A 84 8.05 4.12 11.74
C ARG A 84 8.89 4.95 12.69
N ILE A 85 8.34 5.23 13.86
CA ILE A 85 9.05 5.90 14.96
C ILE A 85 9.20 4.89 16.09
N LYS A 86 10.43 4.72 16.58
CA LYS A 86 10.77 3.84 17.71
C LYS A 86 11.22 4.67 18.89
N GLY A 87 10.91 4.21 20.08
CA GLY A 87 11.39 4.78 21.35
C GLY A 87 10.45 4.49 22.52
N PRO A 88 10.93 4.70 23.75
CA PRO A 88 10.10 4.66 24.95
C PRO A 88 8.97 5.69 24.87
N ILE A 89 7.80 5.35 25.38
CA ILE A 89 6.61 6.23 25.32
C ILE A 89 6.86 7.62 25.91
N THR A 90 7.73 7.72 26.91
CA THR A 90 8.08 8.98 27.59
C THR A 90 8.96 9.91 26.76
N GLU A 91 9.56 9.41 25.67
CA GLU A 91 10.51 10.17 24.83
C GLU A 91 9.93 10.46 23.42
N LEU A 92 8.75 9.93 23.10
CA LEU A 92 8.13 10.13 21.80
C LEU A 92 7.57 11.54 21.64
N ASP A 93 7.92 12.20 20.53
CA ASP A 93 7.38 13.51 20.16
C ASP A 93 5.92 13.35 19.69
N PRO A 94 4.94 14.03 20.35
CA PRO A 94 3.53 13.94 19.96
C PRO A 94 3.25 14.43 18.52
N ASN A 95 3.95 15.47 18.06
CA ASN A 95 3.73 16.01 16.70
C ASN A 95 4.22 15.03 15.63
N LYS A 96 5.40 14.45 15.81
CA LYS A 96 5.90 13.39 14.93
C LYS A 96 5.02 12.15 14.97
N THR A 97 4.49 11.83 16.15
CA THR A 97 3.54 10.71 16.34
C THR A 97 2.28 10.96 15.53
N GLN A 98 1.71 12.16 15.61
CA GLN A 98 0.52 12.52 14.82
C GLN A 98 0.80 12.49 13.32
N GLU A 99 1.96 13.02 12.87
CA GLU A 99 2.38 12.92 11.47
C GLU A 99 2.44 11.45 11.01
N ALA A 100 3.04 10.58 11.80
CA ALA A 100 3.16 9.16 11.48
C ALA A 100 1.79 8.48 11.33
N ILE A 101 0.83 8.79 12.19
CA ILE A 101 -0.54 8.27 12.10
C ILE A 101 -1.25 8.85 10.88
N ASN A 102 -1.10 10.15 10.63
CA ASN A 102 -1.67 10.81 9.46
C ASN A 102 -1.19 10.17 8.16
N VAL A 103 0.11 9.86 8.05
CA VAL A 103 0.64 9.18 6.86
C VAL A 103 0.20 7.71 6.82
N THR A 104 0.30 6.96 7.93
CA THR A 104 0.12 5.51 7.88
C THR A 104 -1.35 5.08 7.81
N CYS A 105 -2.24 5.78 8.51
CA CYS A 105 -3.65 5.39 8.67
C CYS A 105 -4.62 6.39 7.99
N PHE A 106 -4.55 7.67 8.36
CA PHE A 106 -5.50 8.66 7.83
C PHE A 106 -5.34 8.87 6.32
N GLY A 107 -4.10 8.89 5.82
CA GLY A 107 -3.83 8.96 4.39
C GLY A 107 -4.40 7.75 3.62
N ALA A 108 -4.34 6.56 4.23
CA ALA A 108 -4.98 5.38 3.65
C ALA A 108 -6.50 5.56 3.53
N PHE A 109 -7.14 6.15 4.54
CA PHE A 109 -8.57 6.48 4.49
C PHE A 109 -8.89 7.44 3.34
N ILE A 110 -8.14 8.56 3.21
CA ILE A 110 -8.40 9.56 2.15
C ILE A 110 -8.25 8.93 0.76
N VAL A 111 -7.15 8.20 0.54
CA VAL A 111 -6.87 7.55 -0.75
C VAL A 111 -7.94 6.50 -1.07
N SER A 112 -8.35 5.70 -0.09
CA SER A 112 -9.40 4.70 -0.27
C SER A 112 -10.74 5.33 -0.62
N GLN A 113 -11.10 6.43 0.03
CA GLN A 113 -12.34 7.16 -0.24
C GLN A 113 -12.38 7.66 -1.69
N GLU A 114 -11.29 8.27 -2.17
CA GLU A 114 -11.22 8.76 -3.54
C GLU A 114 -11.20 7.63 -4.57
N ALA A 115 -10.52 6.52 -4.27
CA ALA A 115 -10.54 5.32 -5.11
C ALA A 115 -11.94 4.70 -5.17
N ALA A 116 -12.58 4.48 -4.02
CA ALA A 116 -13.89 3.88 -3.92
C ALA A 116 -14.97 4.69 -4.66
N LYS A 117 -14.98 6.04 -4.55
CA LYS A 117 -15.90 6.91 -5.29
C LYS A 117 -15.90 6.64 -6.80
N ARG A 118 -14.73 6.28 -7.36
CA ARG A 118 -14.56 5.99 -8.79
C ARG A 118 -14.87 4.54 -9.13
N MET A 119 -14.37 3.62 -8.33
CA MET A 119 -14.56 2.19 -8.54
C MET A 119 -16.01 1.75 -8.38
N LEU A 120 -16.76 2.36 -7.44
CA LEU A 120 -18.19 2.10 -7.27
C LEU A 120 -19.02 2.44 -8.50
N LYS A 121 -18.67 3.52 -9.24
CA LYS A 121 -19.33 3.86 -10.50
C LYS A 121 -19.12 2.80 -11.58
N ARG A 122 -17.92 2.18 -11.59
CA ARG A 122 -17.57 1.09 -12.52
C ARG A 122 -18.00 -0.29 -12.00
N LYS A 123 -18.30 -0.42 -10.71
CA LYS A 123 -18.60 -1.69 -10.01
C LYS A 123 -17.47 -2.72 -10.13
N SER A 124 -16.22 -2.25 -10.13
CA SER A 124 -15.03 -3.12 -10.14
C SER A 124 -13.78 -2.37 -9.72
N GLY A 125 -12.85 -3.06 -9.10
CA GLY A 125 -11.53 -2.55 -8.71
C GLY A 125 -10.98 -3.26 -7.48
N SER A 126 -9.73 -2.95 -7.16
CA SER A 126 -9.05 -3.46 -5.96
C SER A 126 -8.36 -2.32 -5.21
N ILE A 127 -8.46 -2.31 -3.89
CA ILE A 127 -7.75 -1.37 -3.01
C ILE A 127 -6.97 -2.17 -1.99
N PHE A 128 -5.64 -2.08 -2.04
CA PHE A 128 -4.73 -2.90 -1.26
C PHE A 128 -3.87 -2.06 -0.33
N PHE A 129 -3.64 -2.58 0.87
CA PHE A 129 -2.90 -1.93 1.95
C PHE A 129 -1.69 -2.74 2.37
N THR A 130 -0.53 -2.11 2.43
CA THR A 130 0.67 -2.72 3.00
C THR A 130 0.61 -2.62 4.52
N GLY A 131 0.26 -3.72 5.15
CA GLY A 131 0.27 -3.91 6.59
C GLY A 131 1.66 -4.24 7.13
N ALA A 132 1.69 -4.69 8.37
CA ALA A 132 2.87 -5.22 9.05
C ALA A 132 2.43 -6.06 10.25
N SER A 133 3.33 -6.89 10.79
CA SER A 133 3.11 -7.60 12.07
C SER A 133 2.71 -6.64 13.20
N ALA A 134 3.20 -5.39 13.17
CA ALA A 134 2.79 -4.34 14.11
C ALA A 134 1.30 -3.93 13.99
N GLY A 135 0.56 -4.44 13.02
CA GLY A 135 -0.90 -4.28 12.91
C GLY A 135 -1.70 -5.43 13.53
N VAL A 136 -1.03 -6.49 13.97
CA VAL A 136 -1.66 -7.67 14.61
C VAL A 136 -1.11 -7.96 16.01
N LYS A 137 0.10 -7.49 16.32
CA LYS A 137 0.73 -7.57 17.65
C LYS A 137 1.52 -6.31 17.98
N GLY A 138 1.48 -5.87 19.24
CA GLY A 138 2.29 -4.76 19.72
C GLY A 138 3.70 -5.19 20.08
N PHE A 139 4.68 -4.30 19.85
CA PHE A 139 6.07 -4.53 20.24
C PHE A 139 6.54 -3.43 21.19
N PRO A 140 7.43 -3.71 22.16
CA PRO A 140 8.06 -2.68 22.97
C PRO A 140 8.71 -1.60 22.09
N ASN A 141 8.65 -0.34 22.55
CA ASN A 141 9.22 0.82 21.84
C ASN A 141 8.71 1.05 20.42
N SER A 142 7.54 0.53 20.07
CA SER A 142 6.97 0.61 18.71
C SER A 142 5.50 1.07 18.71
N SER A 143 5.06 1.78 19.75
CA SER A 143 3.66 2.19 19.93
C SER A 143 3.13 3.01 18.77
N VAL A 144 3.89 3.97 18.23
CA VAL A 144 3.48 4.81 17.10
C VAL A 144 3.21 3.99 15.85
N PHE A 145 4.13 3.07 15.53
CA PHE A 145 3.98 2.21 14.37
C PHE A 145 2.81 1.23 14.54
N ALA A 146 2.63 0.68 15.74
CA ALA A 146 1.49 -0.17 16.05
C ALA A 146 0.17 0.58 15.91
N MET A 147 0.01 1.78 16.49
CA MET A 147 -1.20 2.59 16.35
C MET A 147 -1.57 2.80 14.88
N GLY A 148 -0.61 3.19 14.05
CA GLY A 148 -0.84 3.40 12.61
C GLY A 148 -1.25 2.11 11.88
N LYS A 149 -0.57 0.98 12.14
CA LYS A 149 -0.82 -0.28 11.45
C LYS A 149 -2.08 -1.01 11.95
N PHE A 150 -2.42 -0.95 13.25
CA PHE A 150 -3.72 -1.43 13.74
C PHE A 150 -4.87 -0.62 13.16
N GLY A 151 -4.73 0.74 13.11
CA GLY A 151 -5.74 1.59 12.48
C GLY A 151 -5.91 1.28 11.00
N LEU A 152 -4.81 1.07 10.26
CA LEU A 152 -4.83 0.65 8.86
C LEU A 152 -5.55 -0.69 8.67
N ARG A 153 -5.26 -1.68 9.53
CA ARG A 153 -5.92 -2.99 9.51
C ARG A 153 -7.42 -2.87 9.79
N GLY A 154 -7.80 -2.07 10.80
CA GLY A 154 -9.21 -1.80 11.11
C GLY A 154 -9.95 -1.16 9.94
N LEU A 155 -9.33 -0.18 9.27
CA LEU A 155 -9.86 0.43 8.04
C LEU A 155 -10.06 -0.63 6.95
N ALA A 156 -9.05 -1.43 6.64
CA ALA A 156 -9.11 -2.46 5.60
C ALA A 156 -10.23 -3.48 5.89
N GLN A 157 -10.33 -3.95 7.14
CA GLN A 157 -11.37 -4.91 7.53
C GLN A 157 -12.78 -4.34 7.38
N SER A 158 -12.99 -3.06 7.76
CA SER A 158 -14.27 -2.39 7.60
C SER A 158 -14.63 -2.23 6.11
N LEU A 159 -13.68 -1.74 5.31
CA LEU A 159 -13.88 -1.56 3.87
C LEU A 159 -14.12 -2.89 3.15
N ALA A 160 -13.50 -3.99 3.57
CA ALA A 160 -13.75 -5.30 2.99
C ALA A 160 -15.23 -5.70 3.16
N ARG A 161 -15.80 -5.52 4.36
CA ARG A 161 -17.21 -5.82 4.63
C ARG A 161 -18.17 -4.92 3.85
N GLU A 162 -17.79 -3.65 3.66
CA GLU A 162 -18.59 -2.67 2.95
C GLU A 162 -18.53 -2.84 1.43
N LEU A 163 -17.34 -3.07 0.87
CA LEU A 163 -17.09 -2.93 -0.56
C LEU A 163 -17.00 -4.26 -1.33
N HIS A 164 -16.69 -5.39 -0.69
CA HIS A 164 -16.74 -6.69 -1.36
C HIS A 164 -18.13 -6.99 -1.97
N PRO A 165 -19.26 -6.77 -1.27
CA PRO A 165 -20.58 -6.94 -1.86
C PRO A 165 -20.85 -6.04 -3.06
N GLN A 166 -20.06 -4.97 -3.22
CA GLN A 166 -20.17 -4.00 -4.31
C GLN A 166 -19.12 -4.24 -5.42
N ASN A 167 -18.51 -5.43 -5.46
CA ASN A 167 -17.49 -5.85 -6.43
C ASN A 167 -16.20 -5.03 -6.38
N ILE A 168 -15.79 -4.54 -5.23
CA ILE A 168 -14.50 -3.91 -5.01
C ILE A 168 -13.70 -4.76 -4.04
N HIS A 169 -12.57 -5.30 -4.48
CA HIS A 169 -11.73 -6.18 -3.69
C HIS A 169 -10.83 -5.36 -2.76
N ILE A 170 -10.92 -5.58 -1.47
CA ILE A 170 -10.05 -5.01 -0.46
C ILE A 170 -9.04 -6.06 -0.01
N GLY A 171 -7.75 -5.71 0.00
CA GLY A 171 -6.68 -6.58 0.47
C GLY A 171 -5.78 -5.90 1.49
N HIS A 172 -5.48 -6.59 2.58
CA HIS A 172 -4.53 -6.16 3.60
C HIS A 172 -3.41 -7.19 3.72
N PHE A 173 -2.16 -6.74 3.54
CA PHE A 173 -0.97 -7.61 3.51
C PHE A 173 -0.16 -7.40 4.77
N VAL A 174 -0.25 -8.34 5.72
CA VAL A 174 0.56 -8.34 6.94
C VAL A 174 1.97 -8.81 6.58
N ILE A 175 2.92 -7.89 6.51
CA ILE A 175 4.33 -8.23 6.26
C ILE A 175 5.01 -8.44 7.61
N ASP A 176 5.33 -9.69 7.90
CA ASP A 176 6.01 -10.09 9.14
C ASP A 176 7.47 -10.44 8.87
N GLY A 177 8.26 -9.42 8.63
CA GLY A 177 9.70 -9.48 8.36
C GLY A 177 10.22 -8.19 7.77
N ALA A 178 11.54 -8.07 7.70
CA ALA A 178 12.19 -6.99 6.97
C ALA A 178 12.10 -7.26 5.46
N ILE A 179 11.83 -6.22 4.68
CA ILE A 179 11.82 -6.30 3.21
C ILE A 179 13.20 -5.88 2.71
N ASN A 180 13.88 -6.75 1.98
CA ASN A 180 15.18 -6.45 1.37
C ASN A 180 15.39 -7.29 0.12
N ASP A 181 16.04 -6.70 -0.90
CA ASP A 181 16.43 -7.37 -2.13
C ASP A 181 17.59 -8.35 -1.91
N GLU A 182 18.45 -8.06 -0.92
CA GLU A 182 19.53 -8.95 -0.51
C GLU A 182 19.14 -9.65 0.80
N PRO A 183 19.23 -10.97 0.86
CA PRO A 183 18.93 -11.71 2.08
C PRO A 183 19.98 -11.36 3.15
N TYR A 184 19.53 -10.84 4.28
CA TYR A 184 20.36 -10.70 5.47
C TYR A 184 20.44 -12.07 6.18
N GLY A 185 21.40 -12.91 5.71
CA GLY A 185 21.42 -14.31 6.02
C GLY A 185 20.33 -15.09 5.23
N GLU A 186 20.42 -16.41 5.26
CA GLU A 186 19.47 -17.26 4.54
C GLU A 186 18.05 -17.08 5.12
N TYR A 187 17.13 -16.56 4.30
CA TYR A 187 15.68 -16.38 4.63
C TYR A 187 15.34 -15.43 5.79
N GLN A 188 16.24 -14.54 6.23
CA GLN A 188 15.91 -13.58 7.30
C GLN A 188 15.14 -12.36 6.81
N THR A 189 15.07 -12.13 5.51
CA THR A 189 14.31 -11.03 4.89
C THR A 189 13.33 -11.57 3.85
N ILE A 190 12.24 -10.83 3.64
CA ILE A 190 11.27 -11.16 2.60
C ILE A 190 11.67 -10.40 1.35
N HIS A 191 11.89 -11.13 0.24
CA HIS A 191 12.20 -10.51 -1.03
C HIS A 191 11.00 -9.73 -1.56
N PRO A 192 11.15 -8.45 -1.96
CA PRO A 192 10.03 -7.60 -2.38
C PRO A 192 9.30 -8.13 -3.62
N ASP A 193 9.97 -8.83 -4.54
CA ASP A 193 9.33 -9.42 -5.70
C ASP A 193 8.37 -10.55 -5.32
N GLU A 194 8.68 -11.34 -4.28
CA GLU A 194 7.78 -12.40 -3.82
C GLU A 194 6.52 -11.83 -3.15
N ILE A 195 6.69 -10.71 -2.42
CA ILE A 195 5.54 -9.96 -1.91
C ILE A 195 4.71 -9.42 -3.09
N ALA A 196 5.36 -8.82 -4.09
CA ALA A 196 4.67 -8.25 -5.25
C ALA A 196 3.85 -9.29 -6.03
N LYS A 197 4.37 -10.51 -6.18
CA LYS A 197 3.63 -11.64 -6.81
C LYS A 197 2.33 -11.92 -6.05
N THR A 198 2.37 -11.93 -4.71
CA THR A 198 1.18 -12.15 -3.89
C THR A 198 0.13 -11.05 -4.09
N TYR A 199 0.54 -9.77 -4.18
CA TYR A 199 -0.38 -8.68 -4.49
C TYR A 199 -1.10 -8.88 -5.80
N LEU A 200 -0.37 -9.26 -6.85
CA LEU A 200 -0.96 -9.46 -8.16
C LEU A 200 -1.88 -10.69 -8.20
N GLN A 201 -1.50 -11.78 -7.52
CA GLN A 201 -2.38 -12.94 -7.34
C GLN A 201 -3.68 -12.56 -6.62
N PHE A 202 -3.61 -11.73 -5.57
CA PHE A 202 -4.80 -11.21 -4.89
C PHE A 202 -5.69 -10.40 -5.82
N HIS A 203 -5.09 -9.53 -6.66
CA HIS A 203 -5.85 -8.72 -7.60
C HIS A 203 -6.68 -9.57 -8.57
N TYR A 204 -6.14 -10.72 -8.98
CA TYR A 204 -6.78 -11.64 -9.92
C TYR A 204 -7.53 -12.81 -9.25
N GLN A 205 -7.71 -12.78 -7.92
CA GLN A 205 -8.54 -13.79 -7.25
C GLN A 205 -9.96 -13.80 -7.80
N ASP A 206 -10.51 -15.00 -8.00
CA ASP A 206 -11.92 -15.15 -8.32
C ASP A 206 -12.80 -14.64 -7.16
N LYS A 207 -13.89 -13.98 -7.51
CA LYS A 207 -14.80 -13.36 -6.53
C LYS A 207 -15.40 -14.35 -5.54
N SER A 208 -15.53 -15.61 -5.92
CA SER A 208 -16.04 -16.68 -5.04
C SER A 208 -15.09 -17.02 -3.90
N ALA A 209 -13.82 -16.55 -3.96
CA ALA A 209 -12.77 -16.90 -3.00
C ALA A 209 -11.91 -15.68 -2.60
N TRP A 210 -12.48 -14.50 -2.57
CA TRP A 210 -11.75 -13.28 -2.17
C TRP A 210 -11.29 -13.36 -0.71
N ALA A 211 -9.99 -13.32 -0.51
CA ALA A 211 -9.39 -13.05 0.79
C ALA A 211 -9.28 -11.54 1.00
N TRP A 212 -9.51 -11.06 2.22
CA TRP A 212 -9.30 -9.65 2.58
C TRP A 212 -7.98 -9.42 3.30
N GLU A 213 -7.34 -10.46 3.84
CA GLU A 213 -6.07 -10.36 4.56
C GLU A 213 -5.21 -11.59 4.31
N ILE A 214 -3.91 -11.39 4.19
CA ILE A 214 -2.89 -12.43 4.16
C ILE A 214 -1.68 -12.00 4.97
N GLU A 215 -1.06 -12.94 5.66
CA GLU A 215 0.22 -12.72 6.35
C GLU A 215 1.35 -13.39 5.56
N LEU A 216 2.42 -12.61 5.32
CA LEU A 216 3.63 -13.05 4.64
C LEU A 216 4.81 -12.94 5.60
N ARG A 217 5.56 -14.03 5.77
CA ARG A 217 6.73 -14.11 6.64
C ARG A 217 7.81 -15.00 6.03
N THR A 218 9.02 -14.90 6.54
CA THR A 218 10.06 -15.88 6.20
C THR A 218 9.79 -17.22 6.87
N SER A 219 10.30 -18.30 6.30
CA SER A 219 10.15 -19.65 6.87
C SER A 219 10.83 -19.84 8.24
N VAL A 220 11.74 -18.92 8.59
CA VAL A 220 12.50 -18.95 9.86
C VAL A 220 11.96 -17.98 10.92
N GLU A 221 10.91 -17.20 10.59
CA GLU A 221 10.28 -16.29 11.56
C GLU A 221 9.60 -17.08 12.68
N LYS A 222 9.85 -16.69 13.93
CA LYS A 222 9.26 -17.34 15.10
C LYS A 222 7.90 -16.71 15.43
N PHE A 223 6.94 -17.56 15.72
CA PHE A 223 5.59 -17.16 16.16
C PHE A 223 5.60 -16.60 17.58
#